data_1ba1aa2a94226ee17584a2c38c527f78
#
_entry.id   1ba1aa2a94226ee17584a2c38c527f78
#
_cell.length_a   1.000
_cell.length_b   1.000
_cell.length_c   1.000
_cell.angle_alpha   90.00
_cell.angle_beta   90.00
_cell.angle_gamma   90.00
#
_symmetry.space_group_name_H-M   'P 1'
#
loop_
_entity.id
_entity.type
_entity.pdbx_description
1 polymer ?
#
loop_
_entity_poly.entity_id
_entity_poly.type
_entity_poly.pdbx_seq_one_letter_code
_entity_poly.pdbx_strand_id
1 'polypeptide(L)' 'MVNFYVKMIRLNKMELSDVPERWREAVERALNNENGG' A
#
# COMPACT_ATOMS: atom_id res chain seq x y z
N MET A 1 6.66 7.69 -2.38
CA MET A 1 5.22 7.75 -2.23
C MET A 1 4.62 6.40 -1.92
N VAL A 2 4.99 5.39 -2.71
CA VAL A 2 4.42 4.06 -2.48
C VAL A 2 4.76 3.55 -1.09
N ASN A 3 6.00 3.73 -0.66
CA ASN A 3 6.41 3.26 0.66
C ASN A 3 5.60 3.89 1.78
N PHE A 4 5.25 5.15 1.60
CA PHE A 4 4.45 5.84 2.60
C PHE A 4 3.07 5.19 2.72
N TYR A 5 2.44 4.93 1.59
CA TYR A 5 1.12 4.32 1.59
C TYR A 5 1.15 2.93 2.20
N VAL A 6 2.17 2.15 1.83
CA VAL A 6 2.31 0.80 2.36
C VAL A 6 2.43 0.84 3.88
N LYS A 7 3.25 1.73 4.38
CA LYS A 7 3.45 1.86 5.81
C LYS A 7 2.15 2.22 6.52
N MET A 8 1.41 3.18 5.96
CA MET A 8 0.16 3.62 6.59
C MET A 8 -0.87 2.51 6.60
N ILE A 9 -0.93 1.73 5.52
CA ILE A 9 -1.88 0.63 5.46
C ILE A 9 -1.51 -0.45 6.47
N ARG A 10 -0.23 -0.75 6.58
CA ARG A 10 0.22 -1.77 7.53
C ARG A 10 -0.06 -1.35 8.97
N LEU A 11 -0.02 -0.05 9.24
CA LEU A 11 -0.31 0.48 10.57
C LEU A 11 -1.81 0.65 10.80
N ASN A 12 -2.62 0.27 9.82
CA ASN A 12 -4.07 0.40 9.91
C ASN A 12 -4.52 1.85 9.99
N LYS A 13 -3.71 2.76 9.46
CA LYS A 13 -4.03 4.18 9.48
C LYS A 13 -4.76 4.62 8.23
N MET A 14 -4.73 3.78 7.19
CA MET A 14 -5.49 4.04 5.98
C MET A 14 -5.73 2.72 5.27
N GLU A 15 -6.67 2.73 4.33
CA GLU A 15 -7.02 1.53 3.60
C GLU A 15 -6.57 1.65 2.16
N LEU A 16 -6.46 0.52 1.48
CA LEU A 16 -6.07 0.51 0.09
C LEU A 16 -7.01 1.36 -0.75
N SER A 17 -8.29 1.37 -0.42
CA SER A 17 -9.27 2.16 -1.14
C SER A 17 -9.06 3.66 -0.97
N ASP A 18 -8.30 4.05 0.04
CA ASP A 18 -7.96 5.46 0.25
C ASP A 18 -6.83 5.93 -0.65
N VAL A 19 -6.11 5.00 -1.23
CA VAL A 19 -4.98 5.33 -2.10
C VAL A 19 -5.50 5.76 -3.46
N PRO A 20 -4.96 6.86 -4.03
CA PRO A 20 -5.37 7.28 -5.37
C PRO A 20 -5.19 6.14 -6.37
N GLU A 21 -6.10 6.09 -7.34
CA GLU A 21 -6.12 5.00 -8.29
C GLU A 21 -4.79 4.80 -8.98
N ARG A 22 -4.12 5.90 -9.32
CA ARG A 22 -2.85 5.84 -10.03
C ARG A 22 -1.76 5.12 -9.25
N TRP A 23 -1.86 5.14 -7.93
CA TRP A 23 -0.85 4.51 -7.06
C TRP A 23 -1.31 3.18 -6.49
N ARG A 24 -2.58 2.87 -6.61
CA ARG A 24 -3.17 1.70 -5.94
C ARG A 24 -2.50 0.40 -6.37
N GLU A 25 -2.27 0.24 -7.66
CA GLU A 25 -1.68 -0.99 -8.16
C GLU A 25 -0.26 -1.16 -7.63
N ALA A 26 0.51 -0.07 -7.63
CA ALA A 26 1.88 -0.14 -7.13
C ALA A 26 1.90 -0.46 -5.63
N VAL A 27 0.98 0.13 -4.89
CA VAL A 27 0.88 -0.14 -3.46
C VAL A 27 0.50 -1.60 -3.21
N GLU A 28 -0.44 -2.10 -4.00
CA GLU A 28 -0.86 -3.49 -3.90
C GLU A 28 0.32 -4.44 -4.11
N ARG A 29 1.12 -4.15 -5.12
CA ARG A 29 2.28 -4.98 -5.42
C ARG A 29 3.30 -4.94 -4.29
N ALA A 30 3.50 -3.76 -3.74
CA ALA A 30 4.46 -3.62 -2.64
C ALA A 30 3.99 -4.40 -1.42
N LEU A 31 2.71 -4.35 -1.14
CA LEU A 31 2.14 -5.11 -0.03
C LEU A 31 2.32 -6.61 -0.24
N ASN A 32 2.05 -7.06 -1.45
CA ASN A 32 2.22 -8.48 -1.77
C ASN A 32 3.65 -8.92 -1.62
N ASN A 33 4.59 -8.11 -2.08
CA ASN A 33 5.99 -8.45 -1.99
C ASN A 33 6.44 -8.58 -0.55
N GLU A 34 6.00 -7.67 0.30
CA GLU A 34 6.41 -7.71 1.70
C GLU A 34 5.78 -8.88 2.42
N ASN A 35 4.53 -9.19 2.10
CA ASN A 35 3.85 -10.31 2.73
C ASN A 35 4.39 -11.64 2.24
N GLY A 36 4.82 -11.68 1.00
CA GLY A 36 5.31 -12.91 0.41
C GLY A 36 6.72 -13.27 0.84
N GLY A 37 7.41 -12.28 1.40
CA GLY A 37 8.80 -12.48 1.81
C GLY A 37 8.97 -13.32 3.03
#